data_0f152841a086cb207f4a90076a7b5cde
#
_entry.id   0f152841a086cb207f4a90076a7b5cde
#
_cell.length_a   1.000
_cell.length_b   1.000
_cell.length_c   1.000
_cell.angle_alpha   90.00
_cell.angle_beta   90.00
_cell.angle_gamma   90.00
#
_symmetry.space_group_name_H-M   'P 1'
#
loop_
_entity.id
_entity.type
_entity.pdbx_description
1 polymer ?
#
loop_
_entity_poly.entity_id
_entity_poly.type
_entity_poly.pdbx_seq_one_letter_code
_entity_poly.pdbx_strand_id
1 'polypeptide(L)'
;MIALALALVLQPRDALGTFGSWGAFRDPSPLRCFAIAKPVTRARDAQPFASIATWPGQGVRNQLHIRLSRARAANARVTLAIGERRFELRAGDMDAWAPDPRTDAAVVAAIRDGRSMSVETVSTNGTAFADTYKLGGAATAIDAAALGCAGR
;
A
#
# COMPACT_ATOMS: atom_id res chain seq x y z
N MET A 1 -8.24 6.28 47.95
CA MET A 1 -7.40 6.06 46.74
C MET A 1 -8.30 6.17 45.52
N ILE A 2 -8.17 7.27 44.80
CA ILE A 2 -8.97 7.50 43.58
C ILE A 2 -8.16 6.92 42.42
N ALA A 3 -8.65 5.83 41.84
CA ALA A 3 -8.06 5.26 40.63
C ALA A 3 -8.45 6.16 39.44
N LEU A 4 -7.50 6.93 38.94
CA LEU A 4 -7.66 7.68 37.69
C LEU A 4 -7.66 6.65 36.55
N ALA A 5 -8.83 6.34 36.05
CA ALA A 5 -8.95 5.57 34.80
C ALA A 5 -8.45 6.46 33.65
N LEU A 6 -7.26 6.21 33.16
CA LEU A 6 -6.76 6.81 31.91
C LEU A 6 -7.60 6.23 30.77
N ALA A 7 -8.59 6.98 30.31
CA ALA A 7 -9.31 6.65 29.09
C ALA A 7 -8.32 6.79 27.93
N LEU A 8 -7.93 5.67 27.32
CA LEU A 8 -7.21 5.66 26.06
C LEU A 8 -8.15 6.24 24.99
N VAL A 9 -7.98 7.51 24.69
CA VAL A 9 -8.70 8.14 23.57
C VAL A 9 -8.04 7.62 22.30
N LEU A 10 -8.68 6.66 21.63
CA LEU A 10 -8.31 6.27 20.27
C LEU A 10 -8.52 7.51 19.38
N GLN A 11 -7.42 8.08 18.88
CA GLN A 11 -7.51 9.19 17.93
C GLN A 11 -8.00 8.66 16.59
N PRO A 12 -9.07 9.24 16.03
CA PRO A 12 -9.61 8.76 14.76
C PRO A 12 -8.65 9.07 13.62
N ARG A 13 -8.67 8.18 12.60
CA ARG A 13 -7.98 8.37 11.32
C ARG A 13 -8.59 9.55 10.58
N ASP A 14 -7.74 10.44 10.06
CA ASP A 14 -8.18 11.54 9.21
C ASP A 14 -8.26 11.10 7.75
N ALA A 15 -9.43 11.28 7.13
CA ALA A 15 -9.58 11.11 5.69
C ALA A 15 -9.11 12.40 4.99
N LEU A 16 -8.07 12.28 4.14
CA LEU A 16 -7.51 13.39 3.39
C LEU A 16 -8.19 13.58 2.02
N GLY A 17 -8.86 12.56 1.53
CA GLY A 17 -9.60 12.61 0.30
C GLY A 17 -9.74 11.26 -0.39
N THR A 18 -10.61 11.22 -1.39
CA THR A 18 -10.81 10.09 -2.28
C THR A 18 -10.60 10.56 -3.72
N PHE A 19 -9.77 9.84 -4.46
CA PHE A 19 -9.33 10.21 -5.80
C PHE A 19 -9.40 8.98 -6.71
N GLY A 20 -10.40 8.90 -7.57
CA GLY A 20 -10.65 7.70 -8.35
C GLY A 20 -10.83 6.47 -7.46
N SER A 21 -10.05 5.43 -7.68
CA SER A 21 -10.07 4.19 -6.88
C SER A 21 -9.17 4.26 -5.64
N TRP A 22 -8.52 5.39 -5.38
CA TRP A 22 -7.56 5.57 -4.29
C TRP A 22 -8.09 6.52 -3.22
N GLY A 23 -7.81 6.19 -1.97
CA GLY A 23 -8.03 7.08 -0.83
C GLY A 23 -6.71 7.53 -0.21
N ALA A 24 -6.69 8.70 0.40
CA ALA A 24 -5.57 9.19 1.19
C ALA A 24 -6.00 9.41 2.64
N PHE A 25 -5.17 8.98 3.57
CA PHE A 25 -5.46 8.98 5.01
C PHE A 25 -4.24 9.41 5.82
N ARG A 26 -4.53 9.88 7.03
CA ARG A 26 -3.54 10.23 8.04
C ARG A 26 -3.91 9.57 9.37
N ASP A 27 -3.00 8.77 9.90
CA ASP A 27 -3.06 8.24 11.25
C ASP A 27 -2.21 9.16 12.14
N PRO A 28 -2.75 9.74 13.22
CA PRO A 28 -2.04 10.75 14.00
C PRO A 28 -1.00 10.17 14.96
N SER A 29 -1.17 8.94 15.45
CA SER A 29 -0.29 8.37 16.49
C SER A 29 -0.16 6.85 16.36
N PRO A 30 1.00 6.31 15.95
CA PRO A 30 2.14 7.05 15.40
C PRO A 30 1.78 7.71 14.06
N LEU A 31 2.37 8.86 13.78
CA LEU A 31 2.06 9.60 12.55
C LEU A 31 2.41 8.78 11.32
N ARG A 32 1.41 8.58 10.47
CA ARG A 32 1.53 7.87 9.21
C ARG A 32 0.55 8.47 8.21
N CYS A 33 1.00 8.75 7.01
CA CYS A 33 0.14 9.16 5.92
C CYS A 33 0.28 8.19 4.76
N PHE A 34 -0.84 7.80 4.16
CA PHE A 34 -0.81 6.77 3.13
C PHE A 34 -1.92 6.95 2.10
N ALA A 35 -1.60 6.56 0.89
CA ALA A 35 -2.56 6.33 -0.17
C ALA A 35 -2.84 4.83 -0.25
N ILE A 36 -4.09 4.43 -0.49
CA ILE A 36 -4.49 3.03 -0.49
C ILE A 36 -5.60 2.78 -1.52
N ALA A 37 -5.56 1.60 -2.13
CA ALA A 37 -6.60 1.13 -3.03
C ALA A 37 -6.85 -0.36 -2.86
N LYS A 38 -8.07 -0.79 -3.21
CA LYS A 38 -8.43 -2.20 -3.37
C LYS A 38 -8.20 -2.62 -4.82
N PRO A 39 -7.83 -3.89 -5.07
CA PRO A 39 -7.76 -4.39 -6.43
C PRO A 39 -9.16 -4.49 -7.05
N VAL A 40 -9.21 -4.55 -8.38
CA VAL A 40 -10.46 -4.81 -9.11
C VAL A 40 -10.92 -6.26 -8.94
N THR A 41 -10.02 -7.16 -8.56
CA THR A 41 -10.29 -8.57 -8.31
C THR A 41 -11.00 -8.73 -6.96
N ARG A 42 -12.09 -9.49 -6.94
CA ARG A 42 -12.81 -9.78 -5.69
C ARG A 42 -12.12 -10.92 -4.94
N ALA A 43 -11.77 -10.69 -3.67
CA ALA A 43 -11.32 -11.72 -2.74
C ALA A 43 -12.39 -11.92 -1.65
N ARG A 44 -12.68 -13.19 -1.32
CA ARG A 44 -13.73 -13.50 -0.33
C ARG A 44 -13.25 -13.32 1.11
N ASP A 45 -12.05 -13.80 1.43
CA ASP A 45 -11.57 -13.93 2.81
C ASP A 45 -10.40 -13.01 3.14
N ALA A 46 -9.62 -12.61 2.16
CA ALA A 46 -8.55 -11.62 2.32
C ALA A 46 -9.08 -10.23 2.03
N GLN A 47 -8.49 -9.22 2.66
CA GLN A 47 -8.74 -7.82 2.33
C GLN A 47 -7.50 -7.27 1.59
N PRO A 48 -7.32 -7.61 0.31
CA PRO A 48 -6.15 -7.19 -0.44
C PRO A 48 -6.13 -5.68 -0.64
N PHE A 49 -4.94 -5.12 -0.68
CA PHE A 49 -4.74 -3.71 -0.94
C PHE A 49 -3.36 -3.42 -1.51
N ALA A 50 -3.22 -2.26 -2.13
CA ALA A 50 -1.94 -1.62 -2.40
C ALA A 50 -1.88 -0.30 -1.61
N SER A 51 -0.78 -0.06 -0.92
CA SER A 51 -0.59 1.14 -0.10
C SER A 51 0.79 1.75 -0.37
N ILE A 52 0.82 3.08 -0.40
CA ILE A 52 2.05 3.89 -0.43
C ILE A 52 2.04 4.75 0.83
N ALA A 53 2.93 4.48 1.76
CA ALA A 53 2.90 5.07 3.09
C ALA A 53 4.19 5.82 3.45
N THR A 54 4.03 6.91 4.19
CA THR A 54 5.10 7.69 4.79
C THR A 54 4.98 7.68 6.31
N TRP A 55 6.07 7.35 6.97
CA TRP A 55 6.20 7.31 8.42
C TRP A 55 7.27 8.33 8.85
N PRO A 56 6.92 9.60 9.09
CA PRO A 56 7.92 10.65 9.35
C PRO A 56 8.83 10.35 10.54
N GLY A 57 8.28 9.78 11.61
CA GLY A 57 9.05 9.44 12.81
C GLY A 57 10.05 8.30 12.63
N GLN A 58 9.94 7.54 11.54
CA GLN A 58 10.83 6.41 11.21
C GLN A 58 11.73 6.71 10.00
N GLY A 59 11.63 7.89 9.41
CA GLY A 59 12.37 8.24 8.21
C GLY A 59 11.96 7.44 6.97
N VAL A 60 10.77 6.82 6.97
CA VAL A 60 10.24 6.04 5.85
C VAL A 60 9.37 6.94 4.99
N ARG A 61 9.66 6.95 3.69
CA ARG A 61 8.96 7.78 2.70
C ARG A 61 8.45 6.92 1.55
N ASN A 62 7.16 7.07 1.23
CA ASN A 62 6.51 6.44 0.07
C ASN A 62 6.78 4.94 -0.05
N GLN A 63 6.68 4.22 1.06
CA GLN A 63 6.90 2.78 1.09
C GLN A 63 5.72 2.03 0.47
N LEU A 64 6.00 1.19 -0.51
CA LEU A 64 5.02 0.27 -1.09
C LEU A 64 4.75 -0.87 -0.12
N HIS A 65 3.47 -1.15 0.11
CA HIS A 65 3.00 -2.35 0.78
C HIS A 65 1.83 -2.94 0.01
N ILE A 66 1.95 -4.21 -0.36
CA ILE A 66 0.90 -4.98 -1.02
C ILE A 66 0.40 -6.05 -0.05
N ARG A 67 -0.91 -6.13 0.13
CA ARG A 67 -1.58 -7.29 0.71
C ARG A 67 -2.15 -8.13 -0.42
N LEU A 68 -1.69 -9.36 -0.54
CA LEU A 68 -2.13 -10.27 -1.61
C LEU A 68 -3.56 -10.78 -1.33
N SER A 69 -4.31 -11.06 -2.39
CA SER A 69 -5.65 -11.66 -2.30
C SER A 69 -5.64 -13.13 -1.92
N ARG A 70 -4.50 -13.81 -2.06
CA ARG A 70 -4.30 -15.21 -1.72
C ARG A 70 -2.91 -15.42 -1.15
N ALA A 71 -2.75 -16.47 -0.34
CA ALA A 71 -1.45 -16.87 0.15
C ALA A 71 -0.55 -17.32 -1.02
N ARG A 72 0.67 -16.84 -1.00
CA ARG A 72 1.71 -17.16 -1.98
C ARG A 72 2.29 -18.54 -1.71
N ALA A 73 2.60 -19.29 -2.75
CA ALA A 73 3.40 -20.51 -2.64
C ALA A 73 4.79 -20.19 -2.07
N ALA A 74 5.35 -21.10 -1.28
CA ALA A 74 6.68 -20.93 -0.73
C ALA A 74 7.70 -20.66 -1.86
N ASN A 75 8.53 -19.64 -1.68
CA ASN A 75 9.57 -19.21 -2.63
C ASN A 75 9.06 -18.73 -4.01
N ALA A 76 7.76 -18.59 -4.22
CA ALA A 76 7.23 -17.99 -5.44
C ALA A 76 7.60 -16.51 -5.51
N ARG A 77 8.07 -16.07 -6.68
CA ARG A 77 8.37 -14.66 -6.91
C ARG A 77 7.09 -13.85 -6.94
N VAL A 78 7.16 -12.64 -6.42
CA VAL A 78 6.09 -11.65 -6.55
C VAL A 78 6.60 -10.51 -7.41
N THR A 79 5.91 -10.26 -8.52
CA THR A 79 6.28 -9.23 -9.48
C THR A 79 5.19 -8.18 -9.57
N LEU A 80 5.57 -6.92 -9.45
CA LEU A 80 4.71 -5.78 -9.73
C LEU A 80 4.97 -5.31 -11.16
N ALA A 81 3.93 -5.34 -12.01
CA ALA A 81 3.99 -4.86 -13.38
C ALA A 81 3.21 -3.55 -13.52
N ILE A 82 3.84 -2.52 -14.07
CA ILE A 82 3.23 -1.22 -14.36
C ILE A 82 3.64 -0.83 -15.78
N GLY A 83 2.71 -0.93 -16.73
CA GLY A 83 3.04 -0.79 -18.14
C GLY A 83 4.08 -1.84 -18.54
N GLU A 84 5.18 -1.41 -19.12
CA GLU A 84 6.30 -2.29 -19.48
C GLU A 84 7.32 -2.50 -18.36
N ARG A 85 7.19 -1.80 -17.25
CA ARG A 85 8.10 -1.91 -16.11
C ARG A 85 7.69 -3.03 -15.17
N ARG A 86 8.68 -3.79 -14.74
CA ARG A 86 8.50 -4.90 -13.82
C ARG A 86 9.44 -4.76 -12.63
N PHE A 87 8.89 -4.94 -11.45
CA PHE A 87 9.62 -4.85 -10.18
C PHE A 87 9.47 -6.15 -9.42
N GLU A 88 10.58 -6.76 -9.02
CA GLU A 88 10.54 -7.91 -8.12
C GLU A 88 10.38 -7.41 -6.68
N LEU A 89 9.37 -7.92 -5.98
CA LEU A 89 9.08 -7.53 -4.60
C LEU A 89 9.63 -8.55 -3.61
N ARG A 90 9.96 -8.08 -2.42
CA ARG A 90 10.22 -8.94 -1.26
C ARG A 90 8.89 -9.38 -0.70
N ALA A 91 8.69 -10.67 -0.44
CA ALA A 91 7.39 -11.19 -0.06
C ALA A 91 7.44 -12.10 1.16
N GLY A 92 6.41 -11.96 2.00
CA GLY A 92 5.98 -12.93 2.99
C GLY A 92 4.87 -13.83 2.42
N ASP A 93 4.05 -14.43 3.27
CA ASP A 93 2.96 -15.32 2.82
C ASP A 93 1.83 -14.57 2.11
N MET A 94 1.44 -13.42 2.65
CA MET A 94 0.33 -12.61 2.16
C MET A 94 0.72 -11.18 1.81
N ASP A 95 1.94 -10.75 2.15
CA ASP A 95 2.37 -9.36 2.03
C ASP A 95 3.61 -9.26 1.16
N ALA A 96 3.78 -8.14 0.47
CA ALA A 96 4.95 -7.86 -0.34
C ALA A 96 5.33 -6.37 -0.26
N TRP A 97 6.62 -6.10 -0.38
CA TRP A 97 7.20 -4.77 -0.29
C TRP A 97 8.27 -4.58 -1.37
N ALA A 98 8.54 -3.34 -1.74
CA ALA A 98 9.75 -3.06 -2.50
C ALA A 98 10.99 -3.41 -1.65
N PRO A 99 12.06 -3.94 -2.27
CA PRO A 99 13.24 -4.39 -1.53
C PRO A 99 14.05 -3.26 -0.90
N ASP A 100 13.90 -2.03 -1.39
CA ASP A 100 14.67 -0.86 -0.94
C ASP A 100 13.97 0.47 -1.28
N PRO A 101 14.41 1.60 -0.67
CA PRO A 101 13.80 2.92 -0.92
C PRO A 101 13.94 3.40 -2.37
N ARG A 102 14.99 2.99 -3.07
CA ARG A 102 15.17 3.35 -4.49
C ARG A 102 14.08 2.69 -5.36
N THR A 103 13.76 1.45 -5.09
CA THR A 103 12.67 0.74 -5.78
C THR A 103 11.32 1.35 -5.43
N ASP A 104 11.08 1.73 -4.17
CA ASP A 104 9.87 2.47 -3.79
C ASP A 104 9.71 3.74 -4.65
N ALA A 105 10.76 4.53 -4.79
CA ALA A 105 10.72 5.75 -5.61
C ALA A 105 10.46 5.45 -7.08
N ALA A 106 11.06 4.38 -7.63
CA ALA A 106 10.84 3.96 -9.01
C ALA A 106 9.40 3.46 -9.24
N VAL A 107 8.82 2.76 -8.27
CA VAL A 107 7.42 2.33 -8.32
C VAL A 107 6.49 3.54 -8.33
N VAL A 108 6.70 4.52 -7.44
CA VAL A 108 5.89 5.74 -7.41
C VAL A 108 5.98 6.50 -8.75
N ALA A 109 7.18 6.62 -9.33
CA ALA A 109 7.35 7.24 -10.64
C ALA A 109 6.57 6.50 -11.74
N ALA A 110 6.61 5.16 -11.74
CA ALA A 110 5.85 4.35 -12.70
C ALA A 110 4.34 4.48 -12.51
N ILE A 111 3.87 4.57 -11.26
CA ILE A 111 2.45 4.78 -10.95
C ILE A 111 1.95 6.11 -11.54
N ARG A 112 2.75 7.18 -11.49
CA ARG A 112 2.36 8.49 -12.02
C ARG A 112 2.08 8.48 -13.52
N ASP A 113 2.78 7.62 -14.26
CA ASP A 113 2.64 7.52 -15.72
C ASP A 113 1.74 6.36 -16.15
N GLY A 114 1.34 5.50 -15.22
CA GLY A 114 0.61 4.27 -15.51
C GLY A 114 -0.90 4.43 -15.44
N ARG A 115 -1.61 3.52 -16.11
CA ARG A 115 -3.08 3.41 -16.07
C ARG A 115 -3.56 2.29 -15.16
N SER A 116 -2.78 1.23 -15.07
CA SER A 116 -3.05 0.08 -14.21
C SER A 116 -1.74 -0.55 -13.76
N MET A 117 -1.82 -1.30 -12.68
CA MET A 117 -0.73 -2.15 -12.22
C MET A 117 -1.26 -3.52 -11.82
N SER A 118 -0.40 -4.51 -11.88
CA SER A 118 -0.74 -5.89 -11.55
C SER A 118 0.33 -6.50 -10.67
N VAL A 119 -0.10 -7.13 -9.58
CA VAL A 119 0.78 -7.90 -8.69
C VAL A 119 0.59 -9.37 -9.02
N GLU A 120 1.63 -10.01 -9.54
CA GLU A 120 1.58 -11.35 -10.10
C GLU A 120 2.40 -12.33 -9.26
N THR A 121 1.84 -13.46 -8.93
CA THR A 121 2.53 -14.56 -8.24
C THR A 121 1.78 -15.88 -8.42
N VAL A 122 2.17 -16.90 -7.66
CA VAL A 122 1.57 -18.24 -7.66
C VAL A 122 1.05 -18.54 -6.26
N SER A 123 -0.18 -19.05 -6.18
CA SER A 123 -0.79 -19.43 -4.91
C SER A 123 -0.28 -20.76 -4.37
N THR A 124 -0.62 -21.08 -3.12
CA THR A 124 -0.20 -22.31 -2.45
C THR A 124 -0.65 -23.59 -3.16
N ASN A 125 -1.70 -23.53 -3.98
CA ASN A 125 -2.15 -24.67 -4.80
C ASN A 125 -1.50 -24.75 -6.18
N GLY A 126 -0.50 -23.88 -6.47
CA GLY A 126 0.22 -23.86 -7.73
C GLY A 126 -0.47 -23.06 -8.86
N THR A 127 -1.58 -22.39 -8.56
CA THR A 127 -2.31 -21.59 -9.56
C THR A 127 -1.74 -20.16 -9.61
N ALA A 128 -1.35 -19.70 -10.79
CA ALA A 128 -0.96 -18.31 -11.01
C ALA A 128 -2.15 -17.38 -10.78
N PHE A 129 -1.92 -16.24 -10.16
CA PHE A 129 -2.94 -15.23 -9.97
C PHE A 129 -2.34 -13.82 -10.05
N ALA A 130 -3.20 -12.85 -10.28
CA ALA A 130 -2.83 -11.45 -10.33
C ALA A 130 -3.87 -10.59 -9.62
N ASP A 131 -3.40 -9.65 -8.81
CA ASP A 131 -4.22 -8.61 -8.21
C ASP A 131 -3.98 -7.33 -9.01
N THR A 132 -5.01 -6.86 -9.69
CA THR A 132 -4.92 -5.70 -10.59
C THR A 132 -5.57 -4.48 -9.97
N TYR A 133 -4.89 -3.34 -10.10
CA TYR A 133 -5.29 -2.04 -9.55
C TYR A 133 -5.42 -1.01 -10.66
N LYS A 134 -6.50 -0.25 -10.63
CA LYS A 134 -6.61 0.97 -11.45
C LYS A 134 -5.75 2.05 -10.84
N LEU A 135 -5.02 2.80 -11.66
CA LEU A 135 -4.14 3.87 -11.20
C LEU A 135 -4.73 5.27 -11.32
N GLY A 136 -5.95 5.40 -11.84
CA GLY A 136 -6.65 6.69 -11.86
C GLY A 136 -6.80 7.23 -10.45
N GLY A 137 -6.25 8.42 -10.19
CA GLY A 137 -6.27 9.05 -8.87
C GLY A 137 -5.12 8.67 -7.94
N ALA A 138 -4.32 7.66 -8.28
CA ALA A 138 -3.20 7.21 -7.43
C ALA A 138 -2.18 8.32 -7.16
N ALA A 139 -1.71 9.01 -8.19
CA ALA A 139 -0.73 10.09 -8.04
C ALA A 139 -1.26 11.20 -7.13
N THR A 140 -2.52 11.61 -7.31
CA THR A 140 -3.15 12.63 -6.47
C THR A 140 -3.29 12.17 -5.02
N ALA A 141 -3.68 10.92 -4.80
CA ALA A 141 -3.78 10.35 -3.45
C ALA A 141 -2.41 10.29 -2.75
N ILE A 142 -1.36 9.91 -3.48
CA ILE A 142 0.02 9.88 -2.96
C ILE A 142 0.46 11.30 -2.56
N ASP A 143 0.17 12.30 -3.39
CA ASP A 143 0.51 13.69 -3.09
C ASP A 143 -0.30 14.23 -1.90
N ALA A 144 -1.59 13.91 -1.82
CA ALA A 144 -2.42 14.29 -0.67
C ALA A 144 -1.89 13.69 0.64
N ALA A 145 -1.49 12.42 0.62
CA ALA A 145 -0.86 11.77 1.76
C ALA A 145 0.46 12.43 2.14
N ALA A 146 1.32 12.73 1.18
CA ALA A 146 2.59 13.41 1.42
C ALA A 146 2.39 14.78 2.07
N LEU A 147 1.42 15.56 1.59
CA LEU A 147 1.05 16.86 2.17
C LEU A 147 0.49 16.72 3.59
N GLY A 148 -0.26 15.67 3.88
CA GLY A 148 -0.79 15.40 5.21
C GLY A 148 0.28 15.18 6.28
N CYS A 149 1.45 14.73 5.89
CA CYS A 149 2.61 14.50 6.76
C CYS A 149 3.73 15.53 6.61
N ALA A 150 3.61 16.48 5.68
CA ALA A 150 4.64 17.49 5.44
C ALA A 150 4.80 18.41 6.64
N GLY A 151 6.06 18.72 7.02
CA GLY A 151 6.39 19.61 8.12
C GLY A 151 6.12 19.02 9.52
N ARG A 152 5.98 17.72 9.64
CA ARG A 152 5.70 17.01 10.89
C ARG A 152 6.90 16.18 11.37
#